data_ebd1d6790910865aaf95394bd9966b1d
#
_entry.id   ebd1d6790910865aaf95394bd9966b1d
#
_cell.length_a   1.000
_cell.length_b   1.000
_cell.length_c   1.000
_cell.angle_alpha   90.00
_cell.angle_beta   90.00
_cell.angle_gamma   90.00
#
_symmetry.space_group_name_H-M   'P 1'
#
loop_
_entity.id
_entity.type
_entity.pdbx_description
1 polymer ?
#
loop_
_entity_poly.entity_id
_entity_poly.type
_entity_poly.pdbx_seq_one_letter_code
_entity_poly.pdbx_strand_id
1 'polypeptide(L)'
;MSESSSRNPLLVVRVLTVVAMVLIGFAYVSPIWWVSLKAPNYPAETFPDGIRIHFHVDGVMNGCQARPKTSEVDEDEPLDCVHEMNTINHFIGMHPIAEGAQMEQAAAPYLFGLVQVMLALFLVYGGRFWWVLPLSGIVIPVIFVIDYSAWLWWFGHTLSAWGAFTVKPFMPTVFGEGKVAQFSTYSYPHYGFGLLVAASLCLTLAALLRRKMLRRGR
;
A
#
# COMPACT_ATOMS: atom_id res chain seq x y z
N MET A 1 31.45 -0.47 -38.63
CA MET A 1 30.54 -1.63 -38.53
C MET A 1 30.18 -1.77 -37.05
N SER A 2 29.01 -1.30 -36.67
CA SER A 2 28.51 -1.39 -35.29
C SER A 2 27.74 -2.71 -35.17
N GLU A 3 28.28 -3.71 -34.49
CA GLU A 3 27.54 -4.86 -34.04
C GLU A 3 26.47 -4.37 -33.03
N SER A 4 25.27 -4.17 -33.54
CA SER A 4 24.11 -4.05 -32.67
C SER A 4 23.93 -5.40 -31.98
N SER A 5 24.40 -5.51 -30.72
CA SER A 5 24.11 -6.62 -29.83
C SER A 5 22.59 -6.82 -29.82
N SER A 6 22.09 -7.76 -30.62
CA SER A 6 20.68 -8.10 -30.67
C SER A 6 20.35 -8.78 -29.32
N ARG A 7 19.98 -7.98 -28.32
CA ARG A 7 19.54 -8.47 -27.02
C ARG A 7 18.42 -9.47 -27.28
N ASN A 8 18.62 -10.71 -26.87
CA ASN A 8 17.62 -11.76 -27.03
C ASN A 8 16.31 -11.30 -26.34
N PRO A 9 15.24 -11.00 -27.10
CA PRO A 9 14.03 -10.39 -26.53
C PRO A 9 13.36 -11.31 -25.49
N LEU A 10 13.57 -12.62 -25.58
CA LEU A 10 13.10 -13.56 -24.57
C LEU A 10 13.85 -13.38 -23.24
N LEU A 11 15.15 -13.12 -23.30
CA LEU A 11 15.94 -12.82 -22.09
C LEU A 11 15.42 -11.55 -21.40
N VAL A 12 15.12 -10.49 -22.18
CA VAL A 12 14.56 -9.26 -21.63
C VAL A 12 13.22 -9.50 -20.93
N VAL A 13 12.31 -10.28 -21.54
CA VAL A 13 11.03 -10.65 -20.90
C VAL A 13 11.27 -11.37 -19.57
N ARG A 14 12.20 -12.34 -19.56
CA ARG A 14 12.52 -13.08 -18.32
C ARG A 14 13.10 -12.18 -17.24
N VAL A 15 14.04 -11.31 -17.58
CA VAL A 15 14.67 -10.37 -16.64
C VAL A 15 13.62 -9.42 -16.05
N LEU A 16 12.77 -8.81 -16.89
CA LEU A 16 11.71 -7.92 -16.43
C LEU A 16 10.72 -8.63 -15.47
N THR A 17 10.40 -9.89 -15.77
CA THR A 17 9.50 -10.68 -14.92
C THR A 17 10.15 -10.99 -13.57
N VAL A 18 11.41 -11.41 -13.56
CA VAL A 18 12.15 -11.69 -12.30
C VAL A 18 12.30 -10.42 -11.47
N VAL A 19 12.63 -9.30 -12.10
CA VAL A 19 12.70 -8.00 -11.41
C VAL A 19 11.34 -7.66 -10.77
N ALA A 20 10.24 -7.84 -11.51
CA ALA A 20 8.90 -7.60 -10.96
C ALA A 20 8.58 -8.52 -9.77
N MET A 21 8.95 -9.81 -9.83
CA MET A 21 8.78 -10.75 -8.72
C MET A 21 9.52 -10.28 -7.47
N VAL A 22 10.76 -9.82 -7.62
CA VAL A 22 11.57 -9.28 -6.52
C VAL A 22 10.94 -8.01 -5.95
N LEU A 23 10.50 -7.08 -6.81
CA LEU A 23 9.84 -5.84 -6.38
C LEU A 23 8.54 -6.11 -5.60
N ILE A 24 7.71 -7.07 -6.05
CA ILE A 24 6.49 -7.48 -5.35
C ILE A 24 6.84 -8.12 -3.99
N GLY A 25 7.90 -8.95 -3.93
CA GLY A 25 8.37 -9.53 -2.67
C GLY A 25 8.83 -8.48 -1.66
N PHE A 26 9.57 -7.45 -2.09
CA PHE A 26 9.94 -6.32 -1.23
C PHE A 26 8.74 -5.47 -0.83
N ALA A 27 7.80 -5.25 -1.74
CA ALA A 27 6.59 -4.51 -1.43
C ALA A 27 5.75 -5.18 -0.33
N TYR A 28 5.72 -6.52 -0.28
CA TYR A 28 5.00 -7.29 0.73
C TYR A 28 5.43 -6.97 2.16
N VAL A 29 6.74 -6.74 2.38
CA VAL A 29 7.31 -6.41 3.70
C VAL A 29 7.47 -4.90 3.94
N SER A 30 7.02 -4.08 3.00
CA SER A 30 7.20 -2.63 3.02
C SER A 30 5.90 -1.90 3.37
N PRO A 31 5.96 -0.70 3.97
CA PRO A 31 4.77 0.14 4.07
C PRO A 31 4.28 0.54 2.68
N ILE A 32 2.98 0.32 2.45
CA ILE A 32 2.34 0.60 1.15
C ILE A 32 1.79 2.03 1.10
N TRP A 33 1.22 2.49 2.22
CA TRP A 33 0.57 3.79 2.32
C TRP A 33 0.83 4.41 3.68
N TRP A 34 0.69 5.73 3.81
CA TRP A 34 0.73 6.41 5.09
C TRP A 34 -0.36 7.45 5.20
N VAL A 35 -0.82 7.64 6.43
CA VAL A 35 -1.75 8.71 6.80
C VAL A 35 -1.18 9.44 7.99
N SER A 36 -1.34 10.77 7.99
CA SER A 36 -1.00 11.61 9.14
C SER A 36 -2.14 12.57 9.43
N LEU A 37 -2.47 12.71 10.71
CA LEU A 37 -3.41 13.72 11.22
C LEU A 37 -2.66 14.81 11.95
N LYS A 38 -2.95 16.07 11.62
CA LYS A 38 -2.44 17.24 12.33
C LYS A 38 -3.60 18.03 12.93
N ALA A 39 -3.48 18.41 14.19
CA ALA A 39 -4.45 19.24 14.89
C ALA A 39 -3.78 20.10 15.94
N PRO A 40 -4.42 21.23 16.36
CA PRO A 40 -3.84 22.14 17.38
C PRO A 40 -3.48 21.44 18.70
N ASN A 41 -4.21 20.37 19.07
CA ASN A 41 -3.99 19.62 20.31
C ASN A 41 -2.75 18.69 20.23
N TYR A 42 -2.15 18.53 19.06
CA TYR A 42 -0.98 17.70 18.80
C TYR A 42 0.14 18.61 18.27
N PRO A 43 0.89 19.27 19.17
CA PRO A 43 1.88 20.27 18.79
C PRO A 43 3.06 19.64 18.03
N ALA A 44 3.64 20.40 17.11
CA ALA A 44 4.72 19.92 16.25
C ALA A 44 6.00 19.54 17.03
N GLU A 45 6.18 20.07 18.24
CA GLU A 45 7.30 19.72 19.14
C GLU A 45 7.23 18.25 19.57
N THR A 46 6.00 17.74 19.78
CA THR A 46 5.77 16.35 20.19
C THR A 46 5.49 15.44 18.99
N PHE A 47 4.75 15.95 17.99
CA PHE A 47 4.32 15.24 16.79
C PHE A 47 4.79 15.99 15.54
N PRO A 48 6.09 15.98 15.20
CA PRO A 48 6.62 16.77 14.08
C PRO A 48 5.97 16.41 12.74
N ASP A 49 5.65 15.14 12.55
CA ASP A 49 4.96 14.64 11.37
C ASP A 49 3.43 14.49 11.56
N GLY A 50 2.88 14.99 12.69
CA GLY A 50 1.52 14.70 13.13
C GLY A 50 1.39 13.26 13.64
N ILE A 51 0.15 12.82 13.92
CA ILE A 51 -0.16 11.43 14.28
C ILE A 51 -0.08 10.62 12.99
N ARG A 52 1.07 9.96 12.75
CA ARG A 52 1.35 9.23 11.53
C ARG A 52 1.25 7.72 11.76
N ILE A 53 0.55 7.06 10.84
CA ILE A 53 0.46 5.61 10.77
C ILE A 53 0.86 5.12 9.38
N HIS A 54 1.39 3.90 9.33
CA HIS A 54 1.79 3.23 8.10
C HIS A 54 0.92 2.00 7.88
N PHE A 55 0.33 1.90 6.68
CA PHE A 55 -0.40 0.72 6.25
C PHE A 55 0.55 -0.25 5.57
N HIS A 56 0.64 -1.44 6.11
CA HIS A 56 1.32 -2.60 5.57
C HIS A 56 0.30 -3.62 5.06
N VAL A 57 0.77 -4.62 4.34
CA VAL A 57 -0.08 -5.71 3.83
C VAL A 57 -0.66 -6.56 4.97
N ASP A 58 0.05 -6.64 6.08
CA ASP A 58 -0.25 -7.44 7.27
C ASP A 58 -0.80 -6.63 8.45
N GLY A 59 -1.04 -5.33 8.28
CA GLY A 59 -1.62 -4.49 9.31
C GLY A 59 -1.24 -3.03 9.28
N VAL A 60 -1.55 -2.34 10.37
CA VAL A 60 -1.22 -0.92 10.56
C VAL A 60 -0.14 -0.81 11.62
N MET A 61 0.91 -0.07 11.28
CA MET A 61 2.08 0.12 12.13
C MET A 61 2.27 1.58 12.52
N ASN A 62 2.95 1.79 13.65
CA ASN A 62 3.31 3.11 14.13
C ASN A 62 4.24 3.81 13.13
N GLY A 63 3.87 5.01 12.71
CA GLY A 63 4.68 5.86 11.82
C GLY A 63 5.31 7.06 12.51
N CYS A 64 5.12 7.21 13.83
CA CYS A 64 5.73 8.29 14.60
C CYS A 64 7.14 7.95 15.02
N GLN A 65 7.99 8.98 15.02
CA GLN A 65 9.36 8.87 15.52
C GLN A 65 9.37 8.92 17.05
N ALA A 66 10.30 8.20 17.68
CA ALA A 66 10.53 8.28 19.11
C ALA A 66 10.88 9.74 19.50
N ARG A 67 10.34 10.21 20.63
CA ARG A 67 10.72 11.55 21.17
C ARG A 67 12.23 11.63 21.38
N PRO A 68 12.88 12.74 20.99
CA PRO A 68 14.20 13.02 21.50
C PRO A 68 14.11 13.23 23.01
N LYS A 69 14.96 12.55 23.79
CA LYS A 69 15.04 12.70 25.24
C LYS A 69 15.40 14.15 25.57
N THR A 70 14.47 14.89 26.17
CA THR A 70 14.68 16.28 26.56
C THR A 70 14.99 16.44 28.06
N SER A 71 14.73 15.43 28.90
CA SER A 71 15.08 15.43 30.32
C SER A 71 15.22 14.01 30.87
N GLU A 72 15.99 13.87 31.97
CA GLU A 72 16.20 12.59 32.67
C GLU A 72 14.95 12.07 33.39
N VAL A 73 13.85 12.82 33.41
CA VAL A 73 12.60 12.54 34.12
C VAL A 73 11.47 12.11 33.17
N ASP A 74 11.66 12.23 31.84
CA ASP A 74 10.66 11.77 30.88
C ASP A 74 10.66 10.22 30.84
N GLU A 75 9.57 9.63 31.30
CA GLU A 75 9.30 8.21 31.13
C GLU A 75 9.42 7.84 29.65
N ASP A 76 10.24 6.83 29.38
CA ASP A 76 10.58 6.34 28.04
C ASP A 76 9.39 5.62 27.34
N GLU A 77 8.21 6.20 27.38
CA GLU A 77 7.09 5.62 26.68
C GLU A 77 7.19 6.00 25.19
N PRO A 78 7.39 5.02 24.30
CA PRO A 78 7.47 5.29 22.87
C PRO A 78 6.13 5.86 22.39
N LEU A 79 6.18 6.91 21.57
CA LEU A 79 5.01 7.55 21.01
C LEU A 79 4.24 6.55 20.11
N ASP A 80 3.08 6.09 20.58
CA ASP A 80 2.22 5.16 19.82
C ASP A 80 1.12 5.91 19.05
N CYS A 81 1.41 6.25 17.82
CA CYS A 81 0.47 6.95 16.97
C CYS A 81 -0.69 6.08 16.45
N VAL A 82 -0.61 4.77 16.55
CA VAL A 82 -1.75 3.89 16.29
C VAL A 82 -2.76 4.00 17.42
N HIS A 83 -2.29 4.02 18.67
CA HIS A 83 -3.14 4.24 19.84
C HIS A 83 -3.80 5.63 19.80
N GLU A 84 -3.03 6.68 19.50
CA GLU A 84 -3.55 8.05 19.37
C GLU A 84 -4.62 8.16 18.27
N MET A 85 -4.37 7.54 17.12
CA MET A 85 -5.35 7.49 16.01
C MET A 85 -6.63 6.78 16.42
N ASN A 86 -6.54 5.66 17.13
CA ASN A 86 -7.70 4.91 17.62
C ASN A 86 -8.48 5.71 18.67
N THR A 87 -7.78 6.48 19.52
CA THR A 87 -8.42 7.38 20.50
C THR A 87 -9.24 8.45 19.80
N ILE A 88 -8.70 9.08 18.75
CA ILE A 88 -9.43 10.07 17.94
C ILE A 88 -10.64 9.41 17.26
N ASN A 89 -10.46 8.24 16.65
CA ASN A 89 -11.53 7.48 16.01
C ASN A 89 -12.64 7.16 17.01
N HIS A 90 -12.29 6.76 18.21
CA HIS A 90 -13.26 6.48 19.27
C HIS A 90 -14.12 7.71 19.58
N PHE A 91 -13.54 8.90 19.71
CA PHE A 91 -14.29 10.13 20.02
C PHE A 91 -15.34 10.48 18.97
N ILE A 92 -15.13 10.13 17.70
CA ILE A 92 -16.09 10.38 16.61
C ILE A 92 -16.93 9.17 16.25
N GLY A 93 -16.84 8.08 17.01
CA GLY A 93 -17.62 6.86 16.81
C GLY A 93 -17.11 5.97 15.69
N MET A 94 -15.90 6.19 15.17
CA MET A 94 -15.27 5.30 14.21
C MET A 94 -14.72 4.04 14.88
N HIS A 95 -14.74 2.93 14.16
CA HIS A 95 -14.13 1.67 14.60
C HIS A 95 -12.61 1.76 14.73
N PRO A 96 -11.97 0.95 15.58
CA PRO A 96 -10.51 0.82 15.64
C PRO A 96 -9.93 0.44 14.27
N ILE A 97 -8.77 1.00 13.92
CA ILE A 97 -8.16 0.80 12.61
C ILE A 97 -7.86 -0.68 12.35
N ALA A 98 -7.53 -1.44 13.39
CA ALA A 98 -7.25 -2.87 13.30
C ALA A 98 -8.46 -3.73 12.87
N GLU A 99 -9.69 -3.20 12.93
CA GLU A 99 -10.88 -3.89 12.43
C GLU A 99 -10.98 -3.86 10.90
N GLY A 100 -10.23 -2.98 10.23
CA GLY A 100 -10.19 -2.90 8.77
C GLY A 100 -9.37 -4.01 8.15
N ALA A 101 -9.84 -4.50 6.99
CA ALA A 101 -9.11 -5.41 6.11
C ALA A 101 -8.61 -6.71 6.76
N GLN A 102 -9.27 -7.21 7.81
CA GLN A 102 -8.83 -8.42 8.52
C GLN A 102 -8.78 -9.66 7.61
N MET A 103 -9.75 -9.80 6.71
CA MET A 103 -9.80 -10.93 5.76
C MET A 103 -8.69 -10.80 4.72
N GLU A 104 -8.45 -9.60 4.20
CA GLU A 104 -7.40 -9.28 3.24
C GLU A 104 -6.02 -9.51 3.85
N GLN A 105 -5.80 -9.09 5.08
CA GLN A 105 -4.55 -9.33 5.83
C GLN A 105 -4.31 -10.83 6.01
N ALA A 106 -5.31 -11.60 6.42
CA ALA A 106 -5.20 -13.05 6.58
C ALA A 106 -4.98 -13.78 5.25
N ALA A 107 -5.55 -13.27 4.15
CA ALA A 107 -5.40 -13.83 2.80
C ALA A 107 -4.10 -13.40 2.10
N ALA A 108 -3.49 -12.29 2.51
CA ALA A 108 -2.36 -11.66 1.84
C ALA A 108 -1.19 -12.61 1.55
N PRO A 109 -0.67 -13.44 2.48
CA PRO A 109 0.45 -14.33 2.19
C PRO A 109 0.11 -15.33 1.09
N TYR A 110 -1.13 -15.80 1.05
CA TYR A 110 -1.60 -16.75 0.02
C TYR A 110 -1.78 -16.08 -1.33
N LEU A 111 -2.35 -14.87 -1.37
CA LEU A 111 -2.55 -14.10 -2.59
C LEU A 111 -1.21 -13.67 -3.21
N PHE A 112 -0.29 -13.15 -2.40
CA PHE A 112 1.05 -12.82 -2.88
C PHE A 112 1.82 -14.05 -3.34
N GLY A 113 1.72 -15.18 -2.62
CA GLY A 113 2.28 -16.46 -3.03
C GLY A 113 1.72 -16.94 -4.36
N LEU A 114 0.41 -16.86 -4.56
CA LEU A 114 -0.25 -17.20 -5.82
C LEU A 114 0.24 -16.32 -6.98
N VAL A 115 0.35 -15.00 -6.76
CA VAL A 115 0.91 -14.08 -7.77
C VAL A 115 2.32 -14.50 -8.15
N GLN A 116 3.19 -14.82 -7.18
CA GLN A 116 4.56 -15.28 -7.46
C GLN A 116 4.57 -16.57 -8.30
N VAL A 117 3.70 -17.54 -7.99
CA VAL A 117 3.55 -18.77 -8.78
C VAL A 117 3.08 -18.43 -10.21
N MET A 118 2.09 -17.55 -10.38
CA MET A 118 1.62 -17.15 -11.71
C MET A 118 2.73 -16.47 -12.52
N LEU A 119 3.54 -15.62 -11.90
CA LEU A 119 4.68 -14.97 -12.56
C LEU A 119 5.80 -15.96 -12.90
N ALA A 120 6.07 -16.95 -12.04
CA ALA A 120 6.99 -18.04 -12.35
C ALA A 120 6.51 -18.88 -13.55
N LEU A 121 5.21 -19.18 -13.60
CA LEU A 121 4.60 -19.83 -14.77
C LEU A 121 4.71 -18.97 -16.02
N PHE A 122 4.60 -17.66 -15.92
CA PHE A 122 4.76 -16.74 -17.06
C PHE A 122 6.13 -16.86 -17.72
N LEU A 123 7.19 -17.24 -16.99
CA LEU A 123 8.54 -17.45 -17.54
C LEU A 123 8.62 -18.63 -18.50
N VAL A 124 7.79 -19.67 -18.31
CA VAL A 124 7.90 -20.97 -19.02
C VAL A 124 6.68 -21.32 -19.87
N TYR A 125 5.49 -20.83 -19.50
CA TYR A 125 4.25 -21.20 -20.16
C TYR A 125 4.09 -20.53 -21.53
N GLY A 126 3.92 -21.31 -22.59
CA GLY A 126 3.73 -20.86 -23.98
C GLY A 126 2.31 -20.98 -24.54
N GLY A 127 1.33 -21.40 -23.74
CA GLY A 127 -0.02 -21.67 -24.19
C GLY A 127 -0.88 -20.43 -24.49
N ARG A 128 -2.13 -20.63 -24.92
CA ARG A 128 -3.04 -19.59 -25.40
C ARG A 128 -3.33 -18.49 -24.34
N PHE A 129 -3.38 -18.85 -23.06
CA PHE A 129 -3.78 -17.96 -21.97
C PHE A 129 -2.58 -17.31 -21.25
N TRP A 130 -1.40 -17.27 -21.87
CA TRP A 130 -0.19 -16.69 -21.29
C TRP A 130 -0.36 -15.27 -20.73
N TRP A 131 -1.25 -14.47 -21.31
CA TRP A 131 -1.50 -13.08 -20.96
C TRP A 131 -2.18 -12.90 -19.59
N VAL A 132 -2.89 -13.91 -19.09
CA VAL A 132 -3.53 -13.89 -17.76
C VAL A 132 -2.48 -13.89 -16.66
N LEU A 133 -1.35 -14.56 -16.87
CA LEU A 133 -0.32 -14.74 -15.85
C LEU A 133 0.30 -13.42 -15.37
N PRO A 134 0.82 -12.54 -16.24
CA PRO A 134 1.37 -11.26 -15.78
C PRO A 134 0.29 -10.27 -15.30
N LEU A 135 -0.98 -10.46 -15.71
CA LEU A 135 -2.09 -9.60 -15.30
C LEU A 135 -2.26 -9.63 -13.78
N SER A 136 -2.02 -10.79 -13.13
CA SER A 136 -2.10 -10.92 -11.67
C SER A 136 -1.22 -9.92 -10.92
N GLY A 137 -0.01 -9.64 -11.40
CA GLY A 137 0.88 -8.64 -10.81
C GLY A 137 0.62 -7.20 -11.30
N ILE A 138 0.13 -7.04 -12.55
CA ILE A 138 -0.14 -5.71 -13.13
C ILE A 138 -1.27 -5.00 -12.39
N VAL A 139 -2.29 -5.72 -11.96
CA VAL A 139 -3.50 -5.11 -11.37
C VAL A 139 -3.36 -4.80 -9.87
N ILE A 140 -2.32 -5.28 -9.19
CA ILE A 140 -2.16 -5.13 -7.73
C ILE A 140 -2.29 -3.66 -7.28
N PRO A 141 -1.58 -2.66 -7.89
CA PRO A 141 -1.68 -1.28 -7.42
C PRO A 141 -3.10 -0.72 -7.52
N VAL A 142 -3.83 -1.12 -8.56
CA VAL A 142 -5.22 -0.66 -8.79
C VAL A 142 -6.16 -1.31 -7.78
N ILE A 143 -6.03 -2.62 -7.56
CA ILE A 143 -6.83 -3.35 -6.56
C ILE A 143 -6.59 -2.74 -5.18
N PHE A 144 -5.34 -2.47 -4.81
CA PHE A 144 -5.02 -1.84 -3.52
C PHE A 144 -5.74 -0.50 -3.33
N VAL A 145 -5.70 0.40 -4.33
CA VAL A 145 -6.36 1.71 -4.22
C VAL A 145 -7.88 1.57 -4.09
N ILE A 146 -8.49 0.63 -4.81
CA ILE A 146 -9.93 0.37 -4.74
C ILE A 146 -10.30 -0.16 -3.34
N ASP A 147 -9.58 -1.16 -2.86
CA ASP A 147 -9.79 -1.78 -1.55
C ASP A 147 -9.59 -0.77 -0.42
N TYR A 148 -8.48 -0.04 -0.42
CA TYR A 148 -8.20 1.02 0.54
C TYR A 148 -9.30 2.09 0.56
N SER A 149 -9.80 2.50 -0.62
CA SER A 149 -10.90 3.47 -0.73
C SER A 149 -12.20 2.90 -0.16
N ALA A 150 -12.48 1.62 -0.40
CA ALA A 150 -13.68 0.95 0.12
C ALA A 150 -13.65 0.88 1.65
N TRP A 151 -12.51 0.54 2.25
CA TRP A 151 -12.34 0.53 3.70
C TRP A 151 -12.45 1.92 4.32
N LEU A 152 -11.87 2.96 3.72
CA LEU A 152 -12.04 4.33 4.19
C LEU A 152 -13.50 4.77 4.13
N TRP A 153 -14.20 4.42 3.05
CA TRP A 153 -15.64 4.68 2.95
C TRP A 153 -16.39 3.98 4.07
N TRP A 154 -16.11 2.71 4.31
CA TRP A 154 -16.75 1.94 5.37
C TRP A 154 -16.53 2.58 6.74
N PHE A 155 -15.30 2.92 7.11
CA PHE A 155 -14.98 3.57 8.38
C PHE A 155 -15.75 4.89 8.56
N GLY A 156 -15.88 5.70 7.53
CA GLY A 156 -16.58 6.99 7.61
C GLY A 156 -18.10 6.90 7.57
N HIS A 157 -18.67 5.74 7.21
CA HIS A 157 -20.13 5.54 7.10
C HIS A 157 -20.71 4.58 8.16
N THR A 158 -19.88 3.80 8.84
CA THR A 158 -20.30 2.91 9.94
C THR A 158 -19.93 3.49 11.30
N LEU A 159 -20.43 4.71 11.57
CA LEU A 159 -20.18 5.40 12.82
C LEU A 159 -21.09 4.84 13.92
N SER A 160 -20.52 4.54 15.07
CA SER A 160 -21.19 4.00 16.24
C SER A 160 -21.79 5.10 17.11
N ALA A 161 -22.92 4.81 17.78
CA ALA A 161 -23.61 5.76 18.65
C ALA A 161 -22.86 6.09 19.96
N TRP A 162 -21.81 5.36 20.30
CA TRP A 162 -21.00 5.58 21.51
C TRP A 162 -19.96 6.71 21.36
N GLY A 163 -19.80 7.28 20.16
CA GLY A 163 -18.93 8.45 19.97
C GLY A 163 -19.34 9.63 20.83
N ALA A 164 -18.36 10.35 21.37
CA ALA A 164 -18.60 11.55 22.19
C ALA A 164 -19.19 12.71 21.36
N PHE A 165 -18.97 12.68 20.06
CA PHE A 165 -19.50 13.68 19.11
C PHE A 165 -20.27 12.99 17.99
N THR A 166 -21.45 13.52 17.67
CA THR A 166 -22.22 13.07 16.50
C THR A 166 -21.65 13.70 15.26
N VAL A 167 -20.98 12.92 14.44
CA VAL A 167 -20.44 13.32 13.14
C VAL A 167 -21.33 12.77 12.03
N LYS A 168 -21.59 13.57 10.99
CA LYS A 168 -22.27 13.06 9.80
C LYS A 168 -21.34 12.09 9.06
N PRO A 169 -21.89 11.05 8.39
CA PRO A 169 -21.08 10.19 7.53
C PRO A 169 -20.21 10.99 6.57
N PHE A 170 -18.96 10.61 6.43
CA PHE A 170 -17.99 11.31 5.60
C PHE A 170 -17.05 10.31 4.90
N MET A 171 -16.35 10.78 3.89
CA MET A 171 -15.30 10.02 3.22
C MET A 171 -13.94 10.52 3.69
N PRO A 172 -13.15 9.73 4.46
CA PRO A 172 -11.77 10.08 4.77
C PRO A 172 -10.94 10.26 3.48
N THR A 173 -9.90 11.09 3.55
CA THR A 173 -9.06 11.43 2.40
C THR A 173 -8.31 10.19 1.90
N VAL A 174 -8.59 9.76 0.68
CA VAL A 174 -7.89 8.63 0.04
C VAL A 174 -6.49 9.06 -0.41
N PHE A 175 -6.38 10.22 -1.06
CA PHE A 175 -5.13 10.72 -1.59
C PHE A 175 -5.06 12.26 -1.46
N GLY A 176 -3.91 12.75 -1.03
CA GLY A 176 -3.67 14.18 -0.89
C GLY A 176 -4.01 14.72 0.49
N GLU A 177 -4.48 15.95 0.53
CA GLU A 177 -4.83 16.65 1.75
C GLU A 177 -6.34 16.77 1.89
N GLY A 178 -6.82 16.64 3.12
CA GLY A 178 -8.22 16.81 3.47
C GLY A 178 -8.38 17.41 4.85
N LYS A 179 -9.61 17.78 5.21
CA LYS A 179 -9.91 18.31 6.53
C LYS A 179 -11.18 17.63 7.07
N VAL A 180 -11.08 17.09 8.26
CA VAL A 180 -12.20 16.52 9.01
C VAL A 180 -12.27 17.21 10.36
N ALA A 181 -13.32 18.00 10.58
CA ALA A 181 -13.45 18.88 11.75
C ALA A 181 -12.21 19.78 11.93
N GLN A 182 -11.49 19.64 13.04
CA GLN A 182 -10.26 20.39 13.31
C GLN A 182 -8.98 19.72 12.83
N PHE A 183 -9.09 18.47 12.29
CA PHE A 183 -7.95 17.70 11.85
C PHE A 183 -7.66 17.94 10.38
N SER A 184 -6.41 18.24 10.05
CA SER A 184 -5.89 18.20 8.69
C SER A 184 -5.32 16.82 8.44
N THR A 185 -5.85 16.13 7.44
CA THR A 185 -5.47 14.76 7.07
C THR A 185 -4.57 14.78 5.86
N TYR A 186 -3.48 14.05 5.92
CA TYR A 186 -2.53 13.84 4.83
C TYR A 186 -2.49 12.35 4.52
N SER A 187 -2.75 11.96 3.29
CA SER A 187 -2.82 10.56 2.85
C SER A 187 -2.05 10.39 1.55
N TYR A 188 -0.96 9.61 1.57
CA TYR A 188 -0.06 9.48 0.42
C TYR A 188 0.51 8.07 0.31
N PRO A 189 0.87 7.66 -0.94
CA PRO A 189 1.59 6.40 -1.15
C PRO A 189 2.96 6.42 -0.47
N HIS A 190 3.34 5.28 0.08
CA HIS A 190 4.69 5.04 0.58
C HIS A 190 5.55 4.33 -0.49
N TYR A 191 6.84 4.11 -0.22
CA TYR A 191 7.75 3.48 -1.19
C TYR A 191 7.30 2.08 -1.63
N GLY A 192 6.64 1.30 -0.76
CA GLY A 192 6.09 -0.01 -1.11
C GLY A 192 5.06 0.05 -2.24
N PHE A 193 4.21 1.07 -2.26
CA PHE A 193 3.32 1.31 -3.40
C PHE A 193 4.09 1.64 -4.68
N GLY A 194 5.17 2.43 -4.57
CA GLY A 194 6.07 2.71 -5.68
C GLY A 194 6.69 1.44 -6.25
N LEU A 195 7.08 0.46 -5.40
CA LEU A 195 7.58 -0.84 -5.83
C LEU A 195 6.52 -1.64 -6.60
N LEU A 196 5.26 -1.63 -6.14
CA LEU A 196 4.15 -2.29 -6.85
C LEU A 196 3.89 -1.66 -8.23
N VAL A 197 3.93 -0.34 -8.33
CA VAL A 197 3.80 0.38 -9.62
C VAL A 197 4.98 0.04 -10.55
N ALA A 198 6.20 0.05 -10.05
CA ALA A 198 7.38 -0.33 -10.83
C ALA A 198 7.30 -1.79 -11.33
N ALA A 199 6.85 -2.72 -10.49
CA ALA A 199 6.60 -4.11 -10.88
C ALA A 199 5.53 -4.22 -11.97
N SER A 200 4.41 -3.49 -11.82
CA SER A 200 3.34 -3.43 -12.81
C SER A 200 3.84 -2.92 -14.18
N LEU A 201 4.68 -1.89 -14.19
CA LEU A 201 5.32 -1.38 -15.41
C LEU A 201 6.26 -2.42 -16.05
N CYS A 202 7.11 -3.09 -15.26
CA CYS A 202 7.97 -4.16 -15.73
C CYS A 202 7.18 -5.30 -16.38
N LEU A 203 6.09 -5.74 -15.74
CA LEU A 203 5.22 -6.81 -16.25
C LEU A 203 4.47 -6.39 -17.51
N THR A 204 4.00 -5.16 -17.57
CA THR A 204 3.35 -4.61 -18.76
C THR A 204 4.33 -4.61 -19.96
N LEU A 205 5.55 -4.13 -19.75
CA LEU A 205 6.60 -4.15 -20.79
C LEU A 205 6.95 -5.58 -21.21
N ALA A 206 7.09 -6.51 -20.26
CA ALA A 206 7.35 -7.91 -20.53
C ALA A 206 6.23 -8.54 -21.38
N ALA A 207 4.95 -8.26 -21.02
CA ALA A 207 3.79 -8.76 -21.75
C ALA A 207 3.71 -8.19 -23.18
N LEU A 208 3.97 -6.89 -23.37
CA LEU A 208 3.99 -6.25 -24.68
C LEU A 208 5.11 -6.80 -25.57
N LEU A 209 6.31 -6.99 -25.03
CA LEU A 209 7.44 -7.59 -25.75
C LEU A 209 7.12 -9.02 -26.18
N ARG A 210 6.58 -9.83 -25.28
CA ARG A 210 6.17 -11.20 -25.59
C ARG A 210 5.10 -11.24 -26.67
N ARG A 211 4.09 -10.38 -26.58
CA ARG A 211 3.05 -10.26 -27.62
C ARG A 211 3.64 -9.93 -29.00
N LYS A 212 4.62 -9.00 -29.04
CA LYS A 212 5.32 -8.63 -30.28
C LYS A 212 6.09 -9.81 -30.87
N MET A 213 6.77 -10.61 -30.03
CA MET A 213 7.50 -11.79 -30.48
C MET A 213 6.56 -12.84 -31.10
N LEU A 214 5.43 -13.14 -30.42
CA LEU A 214 4.43 -14.11 -30.90
C LEU A 214 3.77 -13.70 -32.22
N ARG A 215 3.63 -12.39 -32.48
CA ARG A 215 3.09 -11.87 -33.74
C ARG A 215 4.10 -11.96 -34.90
N ARG A 216 5.40 -11.90 -34.61
CA ARG A 216 6.46 -12.00 -35.63
C ARG A 216 6.77 -13.44 -36.02
N GLY A 217 6.44 -14.41 -35.18
CA GLY A 217 6.63 -15.84 -35.44
C GLY A 217 5.43 -16.53 -36.11
N ARG A 218 4.35 -15.78 -36.40
CA ARG A 218 3.20 -16.19 -37.23
C ARG A 218 3.32 -15.58 -38.61
#